data_d5c40479e68d84d49e914ab71958620e
#
_entry.id   d5c40479e68d84d49e914ab71958620e
#
_cell.length_a   1.000
_cell.length_b   1.000
_cell.length_c   1.000
_cell.angle_alpha   90.00
_cell.angle_beta   90.00
_cell.angle_gamma   90.00
#
_symmetry.space_group_name_H-M   'P 1'
#
loop_
_entity.id
_entity.type
_entity.pdbx_description
1 polymer ?
#
loop_
_entity_poly.entity_id
_entity_poly.type
_entity_poly.pdbx_seq_one_letter_code
_entity_poly.pdbx_strand_id
1 'polypeptide(L)'
;GLNPDIKVIAPWRIPKFYQRFAGRSDLLEYAASKGIPVTQTKSKPWSTDENLFHISYEAGILEDPNTTPPADMWKLTQAPEQAPNDPEHISIEFTKGIPTRLIVPATGKEYTDACDVFLELNALARKHGIGRVDIVENRFIGVKSRGCYESPGATILRAAHIDLEGLTLDREVRRIRDQIVTTKLSEILYYGFFFSPESQYVRSCIPPSQLTVNGTVKLKLYKGCLLYTSPSP
;
A
#
# COMPACT_ATOMS: atom_id res chain seq x y z
N GLY A 1 23.89 -3.87 -5.78
CA GLY A 1 24.13 -4.55 -4.52
C GLY A 1 23.89 -6.05 -4.54
N LEU A 2 22.75 -6.53 -5.09
CA LEU A 2 22.41 -7.98 -5.08
C LEU A 2 23.21 -8.78 -6.11
N ASN A 3 23.42 -8.20 -7.29
CA ASN A 3 24.24 -8.80 -8.34
C ASN A 3 25.03 -7.68 -9.03
N PRO A 4 26.34 -7.53 -8.72
CA PRO A 4 27.16 -6.46 -9.31
C PRO A 4 27.42 -6.62 -10.81
N ASP A 5 27.29 -7.83 -11.35
CA ASP A 5 27.55 -8.13 -12.75
C ASP A 5 26.33 -7.92 -13.65
N ILE A 6 25.16 -7.59 -13.07
CA ILE A 6 23.96 -7.36 -13.85
C ILE A 6 24.09 -6.11 -14.72
N LYS A 7 23.76 -6.23 -15.99
CA LYS A 7 23.73 -5.10 -16.91
C LYS A 7 22.40 -4.38 -16.83
N VAL A 8 22.45 -3.08 -16.62
CA VAL A 8 21.27 -2.21 -16.58
C VAL A 8 21.07 -1.57 -17.95
N ILE A 9 19.89 -1.77 -18.53
CA ILE A 9 19.47 -1.12 -19.77
C ILE A 9 18.42 -0.07 -19.39
N ALA A 10 18.73 1.21 -19.63
CA ALA A 10 17.80 2.31 -19.43
C ALA A 10 17.41 2.90 -20.80
N PRO A 11 16.32 2.45 -21.44
CA PRO A 11 15.99 2.82 -22.82
C PRO A 11 15.90 4.32 -23.05
N TRP A 12 15.33 5.06 -22.11
CA TRP A 12 15.20 6.53 -22.16
C TRP A 12 16.53 7.29 -22.11
N ARG A 13 17.67 6.61 -21.88
CA ARG A 13 19.03 7.15 -21.98
C ARG A 13 19.75 6.75 -23.25
N ILE A 14 19.11 5.94 -24.10
CA ILE A 14 19.69 5.45 -25.36
C ILE A 14 19.20 6.33 -26.51
N PRO A 15 20.09 7.07 -27.24
CA PRO A 15 19.68 7.99 -28.30
C PRO A 15 18.74 7.35 -29.32
N LYS A 16 19.08 6.16 -29.82
CA LYS A 16 18.25 5.43 -30.80
C LYS A 16 16.83 5.17 -30.30
N PHE A 17 16.63 5.03 -28.98
CA PHE A 17 15.31 4.80 -28.40
C PHE A 17 14.52 6.09 -28.27
N TYR A 18 15.07 7.12 -27.62
CA TYR A 18 14.31 8.36 -27.37
C TYR A 18 14.12 9.20 -28.65
N GLN A 19 14.98 9.04 -29.68
CA GLN A 19 14.74 9.65 -30.99
C GLN A 19 13.56 9.03 -31.73
N ARG A 20 13.28 7.73 -31.47
CA ARG A 20 12.15 7.03 -32.05
C ARG A 20 10.86 7.25 -31.27
N PHE A 21 10.95 7.33 -29.95
CA PHE A 21 9.82 7.43 -29.03
C PHE A 21 9.96 8.71 -28.22
N ALA A 22 9.34 9.79 -28.68
CA ALA A 22 9.37 11.08 -27.98
C ALA A 22 8.49 11.07 -26.72
N GLY A 23 7.51 10.15 -26.65
CA GLY A 23 6.63 10.04 -25.49
C GLY A 23 5.68 8.85 -25.55
N ARG A 24 4.67 8.91 -24.69
CA ARG A 24 3.69 7.84 -24.49
C ARG A 24 2.87 7.54 -25.77
N SER A 25 2.53 8.58 -26.55
CA SER A 25 1.74 8.41 -27.78
C SER A 25 2.44 7.50 -28.77
N ASP A 26 3.75 7.71 -28.98
CA ASP A 26 4.54 6.91 -29.93
C ASP A 26 4.64 5.44 -29.49
N LEU A 27 4.74 5.23 -28.17
CA LEU A 27 4.75 3.87 -27.60
C LEU A 27 3.40 3.15 -27.79
N LEU A 28 2.29 3.86 -27.63
CA LEU A 28 0.95 3.30 -27.85
C LEU A 28 0.71 2.96 -29.33
N GLU A 29 1.14 3.84 -30.24
CA GLU A 29 1.06 3.59 -31.68
C GLU A 29 1.94 2.39 -32.09
N TYR A 30 3.13 2.30 -31.53
CA TYR A 30 4.01 1.15 -31.77
C TYR A 30 3.39 -0.14 -31.23
N ALA A 31 2.87 -0.13 -30.01
CA ALA A 31 2.19 -1.28 -29.43
C ALA A 31 1.03 -1.75 -30.31
N ALA A 32 0.19 -0.81 -30.75
CA ALA A 32 -0.92 -1.11 -31.68
C ALA A 32 -0.41 -1.72 -33.00
N SER A 33 0.68 -1.16 -33.59
CA SER A 33 1.27 -1.67 -34.82
C SER A 33 1.85 -3.08 -34.70
N LYS A 34 2.15 -3.52 -33.46
CA LYS A 34 2.73 -4.84 -33.15
C LYS A 34 1.72 -5.80 -32.52
N GLY A 35 0.46 -5.41 -32.36
CA GLY A 35 -0.55 -6.23 -31.71
C GLY A 35 -0.28 -6.48 -30.23
N ILE A 36 0.49 -5.61 -29.58
CA ILE A 36 0.78 -5.70 -28.15
C ILE A 36 -0.44 -5.16 -27.38
N PRO A 37 -1.09 -5.98 -26.54
CA PRO A 37 -2.24 -5.51 -25.77
C PRO A 37 -1.77 -4.51 -24.71
N VAL A 38 -2.42 -3.34 -24.68
CA VAL A 38 -2.20 -2.31 -23.66
C VAL A 38 -3.55 -1.93 -23.05
N THR A 39 -3.59 -1.85 -21.73
CA THR A 39 -4.81 -1.48 -20.99
C THR A 39 -5.00 0.03 -20.89
N GLN A 40 -3.96 0.79 -21.19
CA GLN A 40 -3.96 2.24 -21.09
C GLN A 40 -4.42 2.87 -22.40
N THR A 41 -5.34 3.82 -22.31
CA THR A 41 -5.91 4.53 -23.46
C THR A 41 -5.70 6.03 -23.33
N LYS A 42 -5.88 6.78 -24.45
CA LYS A 42 -5.87 8.26 -24.42
C LYS A 42 -6.98 8.85 -23.54
N SER A 43 -8.05 8.08 -23.26
CA SER A 43 -9.17 8.50 -22.42
C SER A 43 -8.93 8.38 -20.91
N LYS A 44 -7.84 7.72 -20.48
CA LYS A 44 -7.45 7.61 -19.06
C LYS A 44 -6.07 8.24 -18.87
N PRO A 45 -6.02 9.57 -18.70
CA PRO A 45 -4.78 10.34 -18.79
C PRO A 45 -3.96 10.35 -17.49
N TRP A 46 -3.88 9.25 -16.78
CA TRP A 46 -3.04 9.02 -15.60
C TRP A 46 -2.22 7.75 -15.74
N SER A 47 -1.11 7.65 -15.02
CA SER A 47 -0.31 6.44 -14.87
C SER A 47 -0.82 5.58 -13.73
N THR A 48 -0.64 4.28 -13.84
CA THR A 48 -1.10 3.31 -12.83
C THR A 48 -0.03 2.24 -12.62
N ASP A 49 0.35 2.01 -11.36
CA ASP A 49 1.23 0.92 -10.96
C ASP A 49 0.56 0.10 -9.85
N GLU A 50 0.55 -1.22 -10.01
CA GLU A 50 -0.16 -2.14 -9.11
C GLU A 50 0.77 -3.26 -8.64
N ASN A 51 0.65 -3.59 -7.35
CA ASN A 51 1.24 -4.77 -6.74
C ASN A 51 0.28 -5.38 -5.70
N LEU A 52 0.74 -6.38 -4.94
CA LEU A 52 -0.09 -7.05 -3.93
C LEU A 52 -0.61 -6.09 -2.84
N PHE A 53 0.20 -5.09 -2.45
CA PHE A 53 -0.10 -4.18 -1.34
C PHE A 53 -0.97 -3.00 -1.73
N HIS A 54 -0.78 -2.44 -2.93
CA HIS A 54 -1.46 -1.22 -3.33
C HIS A 54 -1.50 -1.03 -4.85
N ILE A 55 -2.32 -0.09 -5.25
CA ILE A 55 -2.28 0.51 -6.57
C ILE A 55 -2.06 2.02 -6.41
N SER A 56 -1.21 2.59 -7.26
CA SER A 56 -0.97 4.03 -7.35
C SER A 56 -1.51 4.59 -8.65
N TYR A 57 -2.01 5.83 -8.58
CA TYR A 57 -2.43 6.64 -9.71
C TYR A 57 -1.71 7.98 -9.64
N GLU A 58 -1.04 8.36 -10.72
CA GLU A 58 -0.28 9.61 -10.77
C GLU A 58 -0.24 10.20 -12.19
N ALA A 59 0.26 11.41 -12.32
CA ALA A 59 0.44 12.15 -13.56
C ALA A 59 -0.87 12.55 -14.29
N GLY A 60 -0.72 13.21 -15.42
CA GLY A 60 -1.82 13.67 -16.26
C GLY A 60 -2.75 14.64 -15.53
N ILE A 61 -4.05 14.35 -15.51
CA ILE A 61 -5.04 15.23 -14.86
C ILE A 61 -4.83 15.38 -13.36
N LEU A 62 -4.13 14.44 -12.71
CA LEU A 62 -3.87 14.48 -11.28
C LEU A 62 -2.77 15.50 -10.90
N GLU A 63 -2.03 16.03 -11.86
CA GLU A 63 -1.03 17.08 -11.61
C GLU A 63 -1.68 18.40 -11.19
N ASP A 64 -2.93 18.64 -11.60
CA ASP A 64 -3.71 19.79 -11.11
C ASP A 64 -4.37 19.42 -9.76
N PRO A 65 -3.96 20.07 -8.65
CA PRO A 65 -4.51 19.78 -7.33
C PRO A 65 -6.00 20.15 -7.19
N ASN A 66 -6.55 20.97 -8.10
CA ASN A 66 -7.97 21.32 -8.12
C ASN A 66 -8.84 20.23 -8.76
N THR A 67 -8.22 19.29 -9.49
CA THR A 67 -8.96 18.22 -10.13
C THR A 67 -9.28 17.11 -9.13
N THR A 68 -10.57 16.88 -8.87
CA THR A 68 -11.00 15.71 -8.10
C THR A 68 -10.75 14.44 -8.90
N PRO A 69 -10.14 13.39 -8.28
CA PRO A 69 -9.96 12.11 -8.96
C PRO A 69 -11.29 11.56 -9.49
N PRO A 70 -11.35 11.17 -10.77
CA PRO A 70 -12.57 10.62 -11.37
C PRO A 70 -13.05 9.37 -10.61
N ALA A 71 -14.36 9.20 -10.48
CA ALA A 71 -14.94 8.07 -9.76
C ALA A 71 -14.55 6.71 -10.37
N ASP A 72 -14.37 6.65 -11.69
CA ASP A 72 -13.99 5.44 -12.43
C ASP A 72 -12.46 5.19 -12.43
N MET A 73 -11.67 6.05 -11.78
CA MET A 73 -10.24 5.85 -11.62
C MET A 73 -9.93 4.71 -10.66
N TRP A 74 -10.70 4.63 -9.58
CA TRP A 74 -10.50 3.66 -8.50
C TRP A 74 -10.85 2.25 -8.96
N LYS A 75 -9.86 1.34 -9.00
CA LYS A 75 -10.01 -0.01 -9.56
C LYS A 75 -10.23 -1.10 -8.51
N LEU A 76 -9.68 -0.89 -7.30
CA LEU A 76 -9.67 -1.94 -6.29
C LEU A 76 -10.85 -1.85 -5.34
N THR A 77 -11.21 -0.64 -4.92
CA THR A 77 -12.21 -0.43 -3.87
C THR A 77 -13.52 0.10 -4.44
N GLN A 78 -14.63 -0.31 -3.85
CA GLN A 78 -15.93 0.30 -4.11
C GLN A 78 -15.98 1.72 -3.52
N ALA A 79 -16.78 2.59 -4.12
CA ALA A 79 -17.08 3.87 -3.49
C ALA A 79 -17.85 3.61 -2.17
N PRO A 80 -17.58 4.39 -1.09
CA PRO A 80 -18.27 4.20 0.19
C PRO A 80 -19.79 4.21 0.09
N GLU A 81 -20.35 5.00 -0.83
CA GLU A 81 -21.78 5.10 -1.10
C GLU A 81 -22.36 3.80 -1.66
N GLN A 82 -21.54 3.05 -2.41
CA GLN A 82 -21.92 1.77 -3.05
C GLN A 82 -21.57 0.56 -2.18
N ALA A 83 -20.79 0.76 -1.11
CA ALA A 83 -20.42 -0.31 -0.19
C ALA A 83 -21.64 -0.84 0.58
N PRO A 84 -21.61 -2.10 1.04
CA PRO A 84 -22.72 -2.72 1.76
C PRO A 84 -23.21 -1.90 2.96
N ASN A 85 -24.53 -1.92 3.20
CA ASN A 85 -25.13 -1.28 4.37
C ASN A 85 -24.91 -2.10 5.65
N ASP A 86 -24.65 -3.39 5.52
CA ASP A 86 -24.36 -4.25 6.66
C ASP A 86 -22.86 -4.23 6.96
N PRO A 87 -22.48 -3.93 8.20
CA PRO A 87 -21.08 -3.97 8.62
C PRO A 87 -20.57 -5.41 8.67
N GLU A 88 -19.28 -5.58 8.45
CA GLU A 88 -18.62 -6.87 8.57
C GLU A 88 -17.62 -6.85 9.74
N HIS A 89 -17.69 -7.89 10.57
CA HIS A 89 -16.82 -8.05 11.73
C HIS A 89 -15.72 -9.05 11.41
N ILE A 90 -14.49 -8.72 11.80
CA ILE A 90 -13.34 -9.60 11.68
C ILE A 90 -12.50 -9.56 12.96
N SER A 91 -11.68 -10.58 13.16
CA SER A 91 -10.68 -10.62 14.23
C SER A 91 -9.33 -10.98 13.64
N ILE A 92 -8.28 -10.27 14.05
CA ILE A 92 -6.89 -10.53 13.62
C ILE A 92 -6.06 -10.83 14.86
N GLU A 93 -5.43 -12.00 14.88
CA GLU A 93 -4.51 -12.42 15.94
C GLU A 93 -3.08 -12.05 15.53
N PHE A 94 -2.32 -11.50 16.48
CA PHE A 94 -0.93 -11.15 16.31
C PHE A 94 -0.05 -11.91 17.32
N THR A 95 1.10 -12.34 16.86
CA THR A 95 2.17 -12.90 17.67
C THR A 95 3.47 -12.18 17.36
N LYS A 96 4.04 -11.51 18.35
CA LYS A 96 5.24 -10.66 18.19
C LYS A 96 5.10 -9.67 17.02
N GLY A 97 3.94 -9.02 16.93
CA GLY A 97 3.62 -8.05 15.89
C GLY A 97 3.32 -8.62 14.50
N ILE A 98 3.41 -9.95 14.33
CA ILE A 98 3.11 -10.60 13.06
C ILE A 98 1.64 -11.06 13.07
N PRO A 99 0.83 -10.74 12.05
CA PRO A 99 -0.52 -11.28 11.94
C PRO A 99 -0.45 -12.78 11.65
N THR A 100 -0.97 -13.59 12.55
CA THR A 100 -0.90 -15.06 12.47
C THR A 100 -2.22 -15.73 12.11
N ARG A 101 -3.35 -15.04 12.29
CA ARG A 101 -4.66 -15.59 12.01
C ARG A 101 -5.67 -14.49 11.72
N LEU A 102 -6.50 -14.69 10.71
CA LEU A 102 -7.68 -13.89 10.43
C LEU A 102 -8.92 -14.77 10.63
N ILE A 103 -9.89 -14.26 11.35
CA ILE A 103 -11.20 -14.91 11.57
C ILE A 103 -12.28 -14.01 11.00
N VAL A 104 -13.14 -14.57 10.15
CA VAL A 104 -14.30 -13.91 9.54
C VAL A 104 -15.58 -14.58 10.04
N PRO A 105 -16.18 -14.12 11.15
CA PRO A 105 -17.31 -14.79 11.79
C PRO A 105 -18.52 -14.97 10.87
N ALA A 106 -18.78 -14.03 9.97
CA ALA A 106 -19.90 -14.10 9.04
C ALA A 106 -19.87 -15.33 8.11
N THR A 107 -18.69 -15.84 7.81
CA THR A 107 -18.48 -17.01 6.95
C THR A 107 -18.03 -18.25 7.73
N GLY A 108 -17.64 -18.08 8.98
CA GLY A 108 -16.99 -19.12 9.80
C GLY A 108 -15.58 -19.49 9.32
N LYS A 109 -15.00 -18.72 8.38
CA LYS A 109 -13.69 -19.01 7.83
C LYS A 109 -12.56 -18.44 8.68
N GLU A 110 -11.46 -19.18 8.68
CA GLU A 110 -10.22 -18.82 9.32
C GLU A 110 -9.06 -18.98 8.34
N TYR A 111 -8.10 -18.05 8.40
CA TYR A 111 -6.93 -18.02 7.53
C TYR A 111 -5.69 -17.90 8.40
N THR A 112 -4.69 -18.76 8.16
CA THR A 112 -3.42 -18.80 8.91
C THR A 112 -2.19 -18.68 8.02
N ASP A 113 -2.33 -18.89 6.71
CA ASP A 113 -1.30 -18.58 5.75
C ASP A 113 -1.22 -17.06 5.54
N ALA A 114 -0.02 -16.48 5.55
CA ALA A 114 0.18 -15.04 5.47
C ALA A 114 -0.36 -14.43 4.15
N CYS A 115 -0.23 -15.16 3.04
CA CYS A 115 -0.75 -14.73 1.75
C CYS A 115 -2.27 -14.75 1.74
N ASP A 116 -2.89 -15.82 2.23
CA ASP A 116 -4.35 -15.97 2.30
C ASP A 116 -4.97 -14.93 3.24
N VAL A 117 -4.35 -14.66 4.40
CA VAL A 117 -4.75 -13.57 5.30
C VAL A 117 -4.78 -12.24 4.56
N PHE A 118 -3.71 -11.93 3.82
CA PHE A 118 -3.60 -10.66 3.11
C PHE A 118 -4.59 -10.55 1.94
N LEU A 119 -4.78 -11.63 1.18
CA LEU A 119 -5.73 -11.67 0.07
C LEU A 119 -7.17 -11.50 0.56
N GLU A 120 -7.56 -12.16 1.66
CA GLU A 120 -8.89 -12.00 2.22
C GLU A 120 -9.11 -10.60 2.78
N LEU A 121 -8.12 -10.03 3.48
CA LEU A 121 -8.20 -8.64 3.95
C LEU A 121 -8.31 -7.65 2.79
N ASN A 122 -7.63 -7.89 1.67
CA ASN A 122 -7.83 -7.10 0.47
C ASN A 122 -9.26 -7.20 -0.06
N ALA A 123 -9.83 -8.41 -0.12
CA ALA A 123 -11.20 -8.63 -0.60
C ALA A 123 -12.23 -7.90 0.27
N LEU A 124 -12.11 -8.03 1.58
CA LEU A 124 -12.99 -7.40 2.56
C LEU A 124 -12.88 -5.87 2.53
N ALA A 125 -11.67 -5.34 2.49
CA ALA A 125 -11.43 -3.90 2.42
C ALA A 125 -11.96 -3.29 1.11
N ARG A 126 -11.74 -3.96 -0.03
CA ARG A 126 -12.28 -3.56 -1.34
C ARG A 126 -13.80 -3.47 -1.32
N LYS A 127 -14.47 -4.47 -0.76
CA LYS A 127 -15.93 -4.53 -0.60
C LYS A 127 -16.48 -3.36 0.21
N HIS A 128 -15.77 -2.95 1.25
CA HIS A 128 -16.17 -1.88 2.16
C HIS A 128 -15.59 -0.51 1.81
N GLY A 129 -14.90 -0.35 0.69
CA GLY A 129 -14.37 0.95 0.24
C GLY A 129 -13.22 1.47 1.10
N ILE A 130 -12.48 0.59 1.78
CA ILE A 130 -11.40 0.94 2.70
C ILE A 130 -10.07 1.01 1.96
N GLY A 131 -9.26 2.06 2.24
CA GLY A 131 -7.87 2.13 1.84
C GLY A 131 -7.53 3.17 0.78
N ARG A 132 -8.45 4.09 0.42
CA ARG A 132 -8.16 5.20 -0.51
C ARG A 132 -7.42 6.32 0.19
N VAL A 133 -6.44 6.88 -0.50
CA VAL A 133 -5.68 8.06 -0.08
C VAL A 133 -5.40 8.94 -1.29
N ASP A 134 -5.53 10.26 -1.12
CA ASP A 134 -5.14 11.29 -2.08
C ASP A 134 -4.21 12.26 -1.34
N ILE A 135 -2.93 12.29 -1.71
CA ILE A 135 -1.89 13.05 -0.99
C ILE A 135 -0.94 13.76 -1.95
N VAL A 136 -0.35 14.82 -1.45
CA VAL A 136 0.81 15.47 -2.05
C VAL A 136 2.05 15.09 -1.26
N GLU A 137 3.00 14.45 -1.92
CA GLU A 137 4.25 13.96 -1.35
C GLU A 137 5.47 14.71 -1.92
N ASN A 138 6.62 14.51 -1.31
CA ASN A 138 7.90 15.01 -1.81
C ASN A 138 8.69 13.89 -2.47
N ARG A 139 9.13 14.09 -3.70
CA ARG A 139 10.12 13.21 -4.34
C ARG A 139 11.48 13.39 -3.68
N PHE A 140 12.40 12.44 -3.87
CA PHE A 140 13.77 12.48 -3.31
C PHE A 140 14.48 13.82 -3.55
N ILE A 141 14.30 14.42 -4.71
CA ILE A 141 14.88 15.72 -5.08
C ILE A 141 14.08 16.94 -4.57
N GLY A 142 13.06 16.73 -3.71
CA GLY A 142 12.26 17.80 -3.11
C GLY A 142 11.09 18.31 -3.96
N VAL A 143 10.88 17.79 -5.17
CA VAL A 143 9.75 18.17 -6.02
C VAL A 143 8.45 17.60 -5.45
N LYS A 144 7.41 18.42 -5.38
CA LYS A 144 6.05 17.98 -5.00
C LYS A 144 5.46 17.08 -6.09
N SER A 145 4.78 16.02 -5.66
CA SER A 145 4.07 15.11 -6.55
C SER A 145 2.76 14.68 -5.88
N ARG A 146 1.65 14.77 -6.60
CA ARG A 146 0.38 14.23 -6.12
C ARG A 146 0.26 12.77 -6.54
N GLY A 147 -0.14 11.92 -5.59
CA GLY A 147 -0.46 10.53 -5.82
C GLY A 147 -1.77 10.15 -5.16
N CYS A 148 -2.58 9.37 -5.88
CA CYS A 148 -3.76 8.72 -5.33
C CYS A 148 -3.45 7.23 -5.18
N TYR A 149 -3.87 6.64 -4.07
CA TYR A 149 -3.51 5.26 -3.74
C TYR A 149 -4.72 4.49 -3.24
N GLU A 150 -4.73 3.20 -3.52
CA GLU A 150 -5.61 2.24 -2.85
C GLU A 150 -4.75 1.16 -2.20
N SER A 151 -4.83 1.05 -0.87
CA SER A 151 -4.07 0.08 -0.07
C SER A 151 -5.02 -0.69 0.86
N PRO A 152 -5.92 -1.51 0.32
CA PRO A 152 -7.06 -2.03 1.09
C PRO A 152 -6.66 -2.88 2.29
N GLY A 153 -6.07 -4.05 2.10
CA GLY A 153 -5.70 -4.96 3.19
C GLY A 153 -4.61 -4.41 4.10
N ALA A 154 -3.64 -3.67 3.53
CA ALA A 154 -2.58 -3.04 4.30
C ALA A 154 -3.13 -1.98 5.27
N THR A 155 -4.18 -1.26 4.90
CA THR A 155 -4.84 -0.28 5.77
C THR A 155 -5.48 -0.95 6.98
N ILE A 156 -6.15 -2.09 6.79
CA ILE A 156 -6.73 -2.87 7.91
C ILE A 156 -5.62 -3.37 8.83
N LEU A 157 -4.60 -4.02 8.28
CA LEU A 157 -3.49 -4.56 9.08
C LEU A 157 -2.77 -3.47 9.88
N ARG A 158 -2.49 -2.34 9.24
CA ARG A 158 -1.83 -1.22 9.91
C ARG A 158 -2.67 -0.67 11.06
N ALA A 159 -3.97 -0.48 10.86
CA ALA A 159 -4.86 0.01 11.91
C ALA A 159 -4.92 -0.95 13.10
N ALA A 160 -5.12 -2.25 12.84
CA ALA A 160 -5.14 -3.27 13.87
C ALA A 160 -3.82 -3.37 14.65
N HIS A 161 -2.69 -3.35 13.94
CA HIS A 161 -1.37 -3.43 14.56
C HIS A 161 -1.07 -2.24 15.46
N ILE A 162 -1.36 -1.01 15.00
CA ILE A 162 -1.15 0.22 15.80
C ILE A 162 -2.02 0.23 17.05
N ASP A 163 -3.25 -0.26 16.96
CA ASP A 163 -4.16 -0.34 18.09
C ASP A 163 -3.63 -1.31 19.16
N LEU A 164 -3.20 -2.51 18.74
CA LEU A 164 -2.58 -3.49 19.63
C LEU A 164 -1.30 -2.97 20.28
N GLU A 165 -0.44 -2.30 19.51
CA GLU A 165 0.77 -1.64 20.04
C GLU A 165 0.43 -0.58 21.10
N GLY A 166 -0.70 0.11 20.95
CA GLY A 166 -1.20 1.08 21.93
C GLY A 166 -1.43 0.47 23.32
N LEU A 167 -1.83 -0.80 23.36
CA LEU A 167 -2.06 -1.53 24.60
C LEU A 167 -0.81 -2.22 25.15
N THR A 168 0.05 -2.76 24.27
CA THR A 168 1.07 -3.74 24.63
C THR A 168 2.48 -3.17 24.71
N LEU A 169 2.74 -2.03 24.09
CA LEU A 169 4.05 -1.40 24.15
C LEU A 169 4.18 -0.42 25.29
N ASP A 170 5.36 -0.44 25.95
CA ASP A 170 5.77 0.66 26.80
C ASP A 170 5.77 1.98 26.03
N ARG A 171 5.33 3.06 26.70
CA ARG A 171 5.18 4.39 26.09
C ARG A 171 6.48 4.91 25.47
N GLU A 172 7.60 4.78 26.18
CA GLU A 172 8.87 5.33 25.71
C GLU A 172 9.50 4.44 24.63
N VAL A 173 9.32 3.12 24.70
CA VAL A 173 9.70 2.21 23.61
C VAL A 173 8.95 2.54 22.34
N ARG A 174 7.65 2.80 22.44
CA ARG A 174 6.84 3.21 21.28
C ARG A 174 7.32 4.52 20.66
N ARG A 175 7.61 5.53 21.48
CA ARG A 175 8.12 6.83 21.02
C ARG A 175 9.45 6.71 20.28
N ILE A 176 10.40 5.95 20.85
CA ILE A 176 11.70 5.72 20.21
C ILE A 176 11.53 4.95 18.91
N ARG A 177 10.73 3.90 18.92
CA ARG A 177 10.43 3.11 17.72
C ARG A 177 9.79 3.98 16.62
N ASP A 178 8.84 4.83 16.94
CA ASP A 178 8.18 5.69 15.96
C ASP A 178 9.15 6.70 15.33
N GLN A 179 10.09 7.21 16.07
CA GLN A 179 11.14 8.10 15.54
C GLN A 179 12.10 7.35 14.60
N ILE A 180 12.55 6.16 14.99
CA ILE A 180 13.55 5.40 14.24
C ILE A 180 12.90 4.60 13.11
N VAL A 181 11.87 3.80 13.43
CA VAL A 181 11.30 2.83 12.48
C VAL A 181 10.24 3.50 11.61
N THR A 182 9.20 4.09 12.20
CA THR A 182 8.06 4.61 11.43
C THR A 182 8.50 5.72 10.47
N THR A 183 9.33 6.64 10.94
CA THR A 183 9.80 7.76 10.11
C THR A 183 10.93 7.31 9.19
N LYS A 184 12.00 6.76 9.76
CA LYS A 184 13.23 6.51 8.99
C LYS A 184 13.12 5.31 8.06
N LEU A 185 12.48 4.21 8.49
CA LEU A 185 12.29 3.06 7.60
C LEU A 185 11.36 3.39 6.44
N SER A 186 10.30 4.17 6.67
CA SER A 186 9.41 4.61 5.59
C SER A 186 10.15 5.42 4.53
N GLU A 187 11.02 6.34 4.96
CA GLU A 187 11.89 7.12 4.07
C GLU A 187 12.84 6.22 3.27
N ILE A 188 13.52 5.29 3.95
CA ILE A 188 14.43 4.31 3.33
C ILE A 188 13.72 3.48 2.26
N LEU A 189 12.51 2.99 2.57
CA LEU A 189 11.71 2.19 1.63
C LEU A 189 11.25 3.03 0.44
N TYR A 190 10.75 4.23 0.70
CA TYR A 190 10.29 5.15 -0.34
C TYR A 190 11.38 5.52 -1.33
N TYR A 191 12.62 5.73 -0.85
CA TYR A 191 13.77 6.07 -1.69
C TYR A 191 14.48 4.86 -2.30
N GLY A 192 14.02 3.64 -2.05
CA GLY A 192 14.59 2.42 -2.63
C GLY A 192 15.89 1.96 -1.98
N PHE A 193 16.17 2.36 -0.73
CA PHE A 193 17.41 2.03 -0.02
C PHE A 193 17.29 0.78 0.88
N PHE A 194 16.37 -0.14 0.56
CA PHE A 194 16.13 -1.34 1.34
C PHE A 194 17.39 -2.17 1.66
N PHE A 195 18.35 -2.22 0.73
CA PHE A 195 19.61 -2.98 0.88
C PHE A 195 20.78 -2.16 1.43
N SER A 196 20.54 -0.93 1.89
CA SER A 196 21.56 -0.09 2.49
C SER A 196 21.94 -0.56 3.92
N PRO A 197 23.16 -0.26 4.42
CA PRO A 197 23.53 -0.51 5.80
C PRO A 197 22.61 0.18 6.81
N GLU A 198 22.13 1.39 6.47
CA GLU A 198 21.16 2.14 7.26
C GLU A 198 19.84 1.36 7.42
N SER A 199 19.32 0.80 6.32
CA SER A 199 18.13 -0.06 6.36
C SER A 199 18.33 -1.28 7.24
N GLN A 200 19.49 -1.92 7.14
CA GLN A 200 19.82 -3.09 7.94
C GLN A 200 19.82 -2.76 9.43
N TYR A 201 20.41 -1.64 9.81
CA TYR A 201 20.41 -1.16 11.20
C TYR A 201 18.99 -0.85 11.70
N VAL A 202 18.23 -0.04 10.96
CA VAL A 202 16.87 0.35 11.37
C VAL A 202 15.94 -0.86 11.49
N ARG A 203 16.03 -1.80 10.55
CA ARG A 203 15.24 -3.05 10.58
C ARG A 203 15.59 -3.94 11.77
N SER A 204 16.84 -3.91 12.24
CA SER A 204 17.24 -4.67 13.44
C SER A 204 16.60 -4.15 14.73
N CYS A 205 16.12 -2.91 14.75
CA CYS A 205 15.41 -2.33 15.88
C CYS A 205 13.94 -2.80 15.98
N ILE A 206 13.38 -3.41 14.92
CA ILE A 206 11.97 -3.82 14.91
C ILE A 206 11.70 -5.01 15.84
N PRO A 207 12.37 -6.17 15.71
CA PRO A 207 12.01 -7.36 16.46
C PRO A 207 12.02 -7.16 17.98
N PRO A 208 12.99 -6.47 18.60
CA PRO A 208 12.95 -6.20 20.04
C PRO A 208 11.72 -5.42 20.49
N SER A 209 11.24 -4.47 19.66
CA SER A 209 10.05 -3.68 19.98
C SER A 209 8.74 -4.47 19.86
N GLN A 210 8.75 -5.61 19.17
CA GLN A 210 7.55 -6.38 18.89
C GLN A 210 7.32 -7.59 19.81
N LEU A 211 8.25 -7.88 20.71
CA LEU A 211 8.19 -9.08 21.56
C LEU A 211 6.93 -9.18 22.41
N THR A 212 6.40 -8.03 22.85
CA THR A 212 5.20 -7.94 23.69
C THR A 212 3.92 -7.72 22.87
N VAL A 213 4.01 -7.50 21.56
CA VAL A 213 2.84 -7.22 20.70
C VAL A 213 2.14 -8.53 20.34
N ASN A 214 1.38 -9.05 21.30
CA ASN A 214 0.60 -10.28 21.17
C ASN A 214 -0.84 -10.00 21.57
N GLY A 215 -1.79 -10.55 20.84
CA GLY A 215 -3.20 -10.41 21.16
C GLY A 215 -4.11 -10.43 19.93
N THR A 216 -5.39 -10.21 20.16
CA THR A 216 -6.43 -10.23 19.14
C THR A 216 -7.10 -8.87 19.03
N VAL A 217 -7.15 -8.32 17.83
CA VAL A 217 -7.87 -7.08 17.51
C VAL A 217 -9.17 -7.42 16.80
N LYS A 218 -10.29 -6.91 17.30
CA LYS A 218 -11.61 -7.03 16.68
C LYS A 218 -11.93 -5.76 15.92
N LEU A 219 -12.31 -5.90 14.66
CA LEU A 219 -12.57 -4.79 13.75
C LEU A 219 -13.97 -4.90 13.16
N LYS A 220 -14.57 -3.74 12.94
CA LYS A 220 -15.82 -3.58 12.20
C LYS A 220 -15.53 -2.76 10.95
N LEU A 221 -15.77 -3.35 9.78
CA LEU A 221 -15.59 -2.74 8.47
C LEU A 221 -16.91 -2.16 8.00
N TYR A 222 -16.94 -0.89 7.64
CA TYR A 222 -18.17 -0.25 7.20
C TYR A 222 -17.91 1.01 6.38
N LYS A 223 -18.32 1.01 5.12
CA LYS A 223 -18.38 2.20 4.24
C LYS A 223 -17.17 3.13 4.32
N GLY A 224 -15.99 2.60 4.06
CA GLY A 224 -14.73 3.33 4.13
C GLY A 224 -14.13 3.45 5.53
N CYS A 225 -14.87 3.09 6.57
CA CYS A 225 -14.43 3.22 7.95
C CYS A 225 -13.95 1.91 8.55
N LEU A 226 -12.91 2.01 9.38
CA LEU A 226 -12.44 0.99 10.29
C LEU A 226 -12.84 1.41 11.70
N LEU A 227 -13.73 0.65 12.32
CA LEU A 227 -14.09 0.81 13.71
C LEU A 227 -13.53 -0.40 14.47
N TYR A 228 -12.82 -0.16 15.54
CA TYR A 228 -12.23 -1.21 16.35
C TYR A 228 -12.62 -1.06 17.80
N THR A 229 -12.71 -2.19 18.48
CA THR A 229 -12.83 -2.24 19.93
C THR A 229 -11.44 -2.37 20.52
N SER A 230 -11.22 -1.87 21.72
CA SER A 230 -9.94 -2.06 22.41
C SER A 230 -9.49 -3.52 22.31
N PRO A 231 -8.23 -3.76 21.93
CA PRO A 231 -7.73 -5.12 21.79
C PRO A 231 -7.79 -5.87 23.11
N SER A 232 -7.96 -7.18 23.02
CA SER A 232 -7.84 -8.07 24.18
C SER A 232 -6.45 -8.68 24.16
N PRO A 233 -5.67 -8.56 25.25
CA PRO A 233 -4.35 -9.19 25.35
C PRO A 233 -4.44 -10.71 25.37
#